data_cb29a8a66032f83112999501c44d453b
#
_entry.id   cb29a8a66032f83112999501c44d453b
#
_cell.length_a   1.000
_cell.length_b   1.000
_cell.length_c   1.000
_cell.angle_alpha   90.00
_cell.angle_beta   90.00
_cell.angle_gamma   90.00
#
_symmetry.space_group_name_H-M   'P 1'
#
loop_
_entity.id
_entity.type
_entity.pdbx_description
1 polymer ?
#
loop_
_entity_poly.entity_id
_entity_poly.type
_entity_poly.pdbx_seq_one_letter_code
_entity_poly.pdbx_strand_id
1 'polypeptide(L)'
;MKTIRNIAALVIALVLALSLVAVASADTVFRTLDEIKASGTINIGVFSDKNPFGYVDENGEYQGYDVYFARRIGEDLGVTVNYVSTEAANRVEYLETGKVDIILANFTVTPERAEKVDFALPYMNVALGVVSPDSRVIKDLSELTADDQVIVISGTTAEDYLIKNNPEITLQKYDTYANAKNALENGNAVAWANDNTEVIAYALQNEGYTVGIPSLGSQDTIAPAVTKGNETLLTWINDEIKALAAENFFHKDYEATLVDTYGLDYEDSLMLEGGGLAE
;
A
#
# COMPACT_ATOMS: atom_id res chain seq x y z
N MET A 1 39.40 14.23 59.49
CA MET A 1 39.33 13.03 58.60
C MET A 1 37.93 12.48 58.42
N LYS A 2 37.04 12.48 59.39
CA LYS A 2 35.64 11.98 59.23
C LYS A 2 34.79 12.88 58.33
N THR A 3 34.94 14.22 58.36
CA THR A 3 34.20 15.18 57.57
C THR A 3 34.48 15.12 56.08
N ILE A 4 35.71 14.91 55.68
CA ILE A 4 36.13 14.78 54.25
C ILE A 4 35.57 13.50 53.62
N ARG A 5 35.48 12.41 54.39
CA ARG A 5 34.95 11.14 53.96
C ARG A 5 33.44 11.18 53.72
N ASN A 6 32.71 12.00 54.48
CA ASN A 6 31.25 12.18 54.29
C ASN A 6 30.91 13.08 53.08
N ILE A 7 31.75 14.07 52.80
CA ILE A 7 31.60 14.93 51.62
C ILE A 7 31.89 14.14 50.34
N ALA A 8 32.90 13.30 50.33
CA ALA A 8 33.22 12.44 49.19
C ALA A 8 32.10 11.40 48.90
N ALA A 9 31.49 10.83 49.95
CA ALA A 9 30.35 9.93 49.82
C ALA A 9 29.08 10.62 49.25
N LEU A 10 28.84 11.90 49.67
CA LEU A 10 27.70 12.67 49.16
C LEU A 10 27.87 13.10 47.72
N VAL A 11 29.08 13.44 47.29
CA VAL A 11 29.38 13.79 45.88
C VAL A 11 29.25 12.56 44.96
N ILE A 12 29.72 11.37 45.39
CA ILE A 12 29.57 10.14 44.66
C ILE A 12 28.09 9.72 44.53
N ALA A 13 27.28 9.91 45.59
CA ALA A 13 25.85 9.63 45.53
C ALA A 13 25.08 10.61 44.62
N LEU A 14 25.50 11.86 44.54
CA LEU A 14 24.92 12.87 43.65
C LEU A 14 25.28 12.63 42.18
N VAL A 15 26.53 12.16 41.89
CA VAL A 15 26.98 11.81 40.56
C VAL A 15 26.29 10.52 40.07
N LEU A 16 26.05 9.56 40.95
CA LEU A 16 25.28 8.34 40.61
C LEU A 16 23.78 8.60 40.44
N ALA A 17 23.21 9.64 41.10
CA ALA A 17 21.81 10.03 40.91
C ALA A 17 21.57 10.82 39.60
N LEU A 18 22.60 11.53 39.08
CA LEU A 18 22.54 12.21 37.77
C LEU A 18 22.80 11.31 36.58
N SER A 19 23.30 10.08 36.77
CA SER A 19 23.54 9.14 35.67
C SER A 19 22.36 8.21 35.37
N LEU A 20 21.21 8.38 36.02
CA LEU A 20 20.02 7.53 35.85
C LEU A 20 18.89 8.19 35.07
N VAL A 21 19.09 9.28 34.32
CA VAL A 21 18.07 9.85 33.45
C VAL A 21 18.69 10.21 32.10
N ALA A 22 19.22 9.21 31.43
CA ALA A 22 19.29 9.18 29.99
C ALA A 22 18.70 7.84 29.56
N VAL A 23 17.42 7.65 29.80
CA VAL A 23 16.63 6.86 28.86
C VAL A 23 16.69 7.69 27.59
N ALA A 24 17.64 7.34 26.70
CA ALA A 24 17.55 7.72 25.32
C ALA A 24 16.17 7.19 24.86
N SER A 25 15.17 8.08 24.79
CA SER A 25 14.06 7.86 23.91
C SER A 25 14.75 7.60 22.57
N ALA A 26 14.75 6.37 22.09
CA ALA A 26 15.01 6.12 20.69
C ALA A 26 14.03 7.04 19.98
N ASP A 27 14.50 8.02 19.20
CA ASP A 27 13.65 8.87 18.40
C ASP A 27 12.77 7.92 17.59
N THR A 28 11.47 7.92 17.90
CA THR A 28 10.50 7.12 17.15
C THR A 28 10.49 7.70 15.74
N VAL A 29 10.71 6.85 14.75
CA VAL A 29 10.78 7.25 13.34
C VAL A 29 9.42 7.75 12.83
N PHE A 30 8.33 7.44 13.55
CA PHE A 30 6.95 7.81 13.17
C PHE A 30 6.40 8.94 14.05
N ARG A 31 5.41 9.65 13.53
CA ARG A 31 4.58 10.59 14.30
C ARG A 31 3.39 9.84 14.90
N THR A 32 3.14 10.06 16.19
CA THR A 32 1.94 9.58 16.89
C THR A 32 0.69 10.29 16.37
N LEU A 33 -0.49 9.74 16.65
CA LEU A 33 -1.77 10.38 16.31
C LEU A 33 -1.88 11.81 16.87
N ASP A 34 -1.43 12.03 18.12
CA ASP A 34 -1.47 13.35 18.75
C ASP A 34 -0.53 14.35 18.09
N GLU A 35 0.66 13.90 17.66
CA GLU A 35 1.61 14.73 16.92
C GLU A 35 1.09 15.10 15.52
N ILE A 36 0.42 14.16 14.83
CA ILE A 36 -0.24 14.41 13.55
C ILE A 36 -1.32 15.47 13.72
N LYS A 37 -2.23 15.32 14.70
CA LYS A 37 -3.28 16.30 15.00
C LYS A 37 -2.70 17.66 15.38
N ALA A 38 -1.67 17.68 16.22
CA ALA A 38 -1.02 18.93 16.64
C ALA A 38 -0.31 19.65 15.48
N SER A 39 0.23 18.92 14.51
CA SER A 39 0.87 19.51 13.33
C SER A 39 -0.12 20.07 12.31
N GLY A 40 -1.39 19.64 12.37
CA GLY A 40 -2.42 19.98 11.39
C GLY A 40 -2.25 19.34 10.01
N THR A 41 -1.34 18.36 9.87
CA THR A 41 -1.05 17.68 8.60
C THR A 41 -0.80 16.20 8.78
N ILE A 42 -1.17 15.39 7.78
CA ILE A 42 -0.83 13.98 7.68
C ILE A 42 -0.18 13.70 6.31
N ASN A 43 0.89 12.92 6.29
CA ASN A 43 1.57 12.51 5.06
C ASN A 43 1.07 11.11 4.66
N ILE A 44 0.42 11.00 3.51
CA ILE A 44 -0.11 9.73 3.02
C ILE A 44 0.56 9.38 1.69
N GLY A 45 1.20 8.21 1.66
CA GLY A 45 1.79 7.64 0.45
C GLY A 45 0.70 7.02 -0.43
N VAL A 46 0.56 7.53 -1.65
CA VAL A 46 -0.40 7.07 -2.67
C VAL A 46 0.31 6.89 -4.00
N PHE A 47 -0.23 6.07 -4.89
CA PHE A 47 0.24 6.03 -6.27
C PHE A 47 -0.09 7.34 -7.01
N SER A 48 0.68 7.66 -8.04
CA SER A 48 0.46 8.82 -8.91
C SER A 48 0.25 8.45 -10.38
N ASP A 49 0.34 7.14 -10.72
CA ASP A 49 0.26 6.62 -12.09
C ASP A 49 -0.50 5.29 -12.21
N LYS A 50 -1.22 4.89 -11.15
CA LYS A 50 -2.06 3.66 -11.11
C LYS A 50 -3.56 4.02 -11.16
N ASN A 51 -4.05 4.51 -12.30
CA ASN A 51 -5.48 4.75 -12.53
C ASN A 51 -6.25 3.40 -12.64
N PRO A 52 -7.37 3.21 -11.87
CA PRO A 52 -8.16 4.19 -11.13
C PRO A 52 -7.88 4.26 -9.61
N PHE A 53 -6.84 3.63 -9.08
CA PHE A 53 -6.58 3.56 -7.63
C PHE A 53 -5.91 4.80 -7.06
N GLY A 54 -4.81 5.26 -7.70
CA GLY A 54 -4.10 6.47 -7.33
C GLY A 54 -3.38 7.03 -8.57
N TYR A 55 -3.76 8.22 -8.98
CA TYR A 55 -3.17 8.89 -10.15
C TYR A 55 -3.25 10.39 -10.01
N VAL A 56 -2.45 11.10 -10.82
CA VAL A 56 -2.53 12.55 -10.95
C VAL A 56 -3.26 12.88 -12.25
N ASP A 57 -4.30 13.69 -12.14
CA ASP A 57 -5.10 14.11 -13.29
C ASP A 57 -4.41 15.23 -14.12
N GLU A 58 -5.06 15.67 -15.19
CA GLU A 58 -4.54 16.72 -16.09
C GLU A 58 -4.38 18.09 -15.42
N ASN A 59 -5.03 18.32 -14.26
CA ASN A 59 -4.91 19.53 -13.46
C ASN A 59 -3.78 19.44 -12.41
N GLY A 60 -3.13 18.29 -12.30
CA GLY A 60 -2.10 18.03 -11.31
C GLY A 60 -2.65 17.59 -9.94
N GLU A 61 -3.93 17.23 -9.86
CA GLU A 61 -4.60 16.83 -8.62
C GLU A 61 -4.59 15.30 -8.46
N TYR A 62 -4.36 14.84 -7.23
CA TYR A 62 -4.45 13.41 -6.91
C TYR A 62 -5.90 12.93 -6.93
N GLN A 63 -6.16 11.81 -7.61
CA GLN A 63 -7.45 11.19 -7.80
C GLN A 63 -7.37 9.68 -7.61
N GLY A 64 -8.54 9.02 -7.47
CA GLY A 64 -8.69 7.56 -7.40
C GLY A 64 -9.11 7.04 -6.04
N TYR A 65 -9.36 5.74 -5.96
CA TYR A 65 -9.93 5.04 -4.82
C TYR A 65 -9.13 5.24 -3.52
N ASP A 66 -7.82 4.99 -3.53
CA ASP A 66 -6.96 5.19 -2.36
C ASP A 66 -6.91 6.69 -1.93
N VAL A 67 -7.00 7.60 -2.90
CA VAL A 67 -7.01 9.05 -2.66
C VAL A 67 -8.33 9.52 -2.06
N TYR A 68 -9.45 8.93 -2.48
CA TYR A 68 -10.77 9.21 -1.91
C TYR A 68 -10.80 8.84 -0.43
N PHE A 69 -10.30 7.66 -0.07
CA PHE A 69 -10.17 7.26 1.34
C PHE A 69 -9.17 8.14 2.10
N ALA A 70 -8.00 8.48 1.52
CA ALA A 70 -7.04 9.40 2.13
C ALA A 70 -7.65 10.77 2.45
N ARG A 71 -8.49 11.30 1.58
CA ARG A 71 -9.22 12.57 1.79
C ARG A 71 -10.14 12.47 3.00
N ARG A 72 -10.91 11.37 3.11
CA ARG A 72 -11.80 11.12 4.25
C ARG A 72 -11.01 11.03 5.57
N ILE A 73 -9.88 10.35 5.59
CA ILE A 73 -8.98 10.31 6.75
C ILE A 73 -8.58 11.73 7.20
N GLY A 74 -8.20 12.59 6.27
CA GLY A 74 -7.86 13.98 6.58
C GLY A 74 -9.04 14.78 7.15
N GLU A 75 -10.23 14.62 6.59
CA GLU A 75 -11.46 15.26 7.04
C GLU A 75 -11.82 14.85 8.47
N ASP A 76 -11.81 13.55 8.78
CA ASP A 76 -12.20 13.02 10.09
C ASP A 76 -11.15 13.28 11.17
N LEU A 77 -9.85 13.36 10.80
CA LEU A 77 -8.79 13.84 11.69
C LEU A 77 -8.79 15.36 11.88
N GLY A 78 -9.43 16.12 11.00
CA GLY A 78 -9.37 17.58 10.98
C GLY A 78 -8.00 18.13 10.58
N VAL A 79 -7.28 17.44 9.69
CA VAL A 79 -5.93 17.81 9.23
C VAL A 79 -5.84 17.87 7.71
N THR A 80 -4.85 18.57 7.18
CA THR A 80 -4.57 18.60 5.75
C THR A 80 -3.79 17.35 5.32
N VAL A 81 -4.22 16.68 4.26
CA VAL A 81 -3.49 15.55 3.66
C VAL A 81 -2.39 16.08 2.74
N ASN A 82 -1.15 15.67 3.01
CA ASN A 82 -0.03 15.82 2.09
C ASN A 82 0.14 14.49 1.34
N TYR A 83 -0.23 14.45 0.08
CA TYR A 83 -0.02 13.28 -0.76
C TYR A 83 1.46 13.14 -1.13
N VAL A 84 2.00 11.94 -0.92
CA VAL A 84 3.38 11.58 -1.26
C VAL A 84 3.34 10.53 -2.36
N SER A 85 3.78 10.91 -3.57
CA SER A 85 3.90 9.96 -4.67
C SER A 85 4.79 8.79 -4.28
N THR A 86 4.28 7.58 -4.44
CA THR A 86 4.90 6.34 -3.95
C THR A 86 4.93 5.32 -5.07
N GLU A 87 6.06 4.66 -5.25
CA GLU A 87 6.20 3.46 -6.08
C GLU A 87 6.02 2.20 -5.23
N ALA A 88 5.65 1.07 -5.84
CA ALA A 88 5.35 -0.15 -5.11
C ALA A 88 6.53 -0.65 -4.26
N ALA A 89 7.77 -0.54 -4.77
CA ALA A 89 8.98 -0.95 -4.06
C ALA A 89 9.29 -0.07 -2.83
N ASN A 90 8.83 1.17 -2.81
CA ASN A 90 9.20 2.15 -1.77
C ASN A 90 8.22 2.17 -0.58
N ARG A 91 7.09 1.45 -0.64
CA ARG A 91 6.03 1.52 0.39
C ARG A 91 6.51 1.22 1.80
N VAL A 92 7.27 0.14 1.97
CA VAL A 92 7.85 -0.25 3.27
C VAL A 92 8.87 0.78 3.73
N GLU A 93 9.84 1.15 2.88
CA GLU A 93 10.89 2.10 3.21
C GLU A 93 10.34 3.48 3.64
N TYR A 94 9.28 3.95 2.98
CA TYR A 94 8.69 5.26 3.30
C TYR A 94 8.05 5.28 4.70
N LEU A 95 7.51 4.14 5.16
CA LEU A 95 7.06 3.99 6.55
C LEU A 95 8.24 3.85 7.51
N GLU A 96 9.21 2.98 7.21
CA GLU A 96 10.38 2.74 8.06
C GLU A 96 11.22 4.01 8.28
N THR A 97 11.22 4.92 7.30
CA THR A 97 11.97 6.19 7.38
C THR A 97 11.14 7.39 7.88
N GLY A 98 9.85 7.19 8.16
CA GLY A 98 8.94 8.26 8.57
C GLY A 98 8.67 9.31 7.49
N LYS A 99 8.91 8.98 6.22
CA LYS A 99 8.59 9.86 5.08
C LYS A 99 7.08 10.03 4.92
N VAL A 100 6.32 9.00 5.28
CA VAL A 100 4.86 9.00 5.33
C VAL A 100 4.38 8.46 6.67
N ASP A 101 3.16 8.84 7.07
CA ASP A 101 2.49 8.32 8.26
C ASP A 101 1.66 7.08 7.92
N ILE A 102 1.04 7.08 6.73
CA ILE A 102 0.20 5.99 6.21
C ILE A 102 0.60 5.68 4.78
N ILE A 103 0.56 4.42 4.39
CA ILE A 103 0.52 3.97 3.00
C ILE A 103 -0.92 3.60 2.65
N LEU A 104 -1.48 4.29 1.65
CA LEU A 104 -2.69 3.98 0.89
C LEU A 104 -2.33 3.90 -0.59
N ALA A 105 -1.62 2.85 -0.96
CA ALA A 105 -1.11 2.64 -2.30
C ALA A 105 -1.33 1.19 -2.72
N ASN A 106 -2.61 0.77 -2.68
CA ASN A 106 -3.07 -0.56 -3.07
C ASN A 106 -2.17 -1.65 -2.46
N PHE A 107 -1.99 -1.60 -1.11
CA PHE A 107 -0.94 -2.33 -0.43
C PHE A 107 -1.44 -3.68 0.09
N THR A 108 -1.15 -4.74 -0.67
CA THR A 108 -1.53 -6.12 -0.33
C THR A 108 -0.90 -6.56 0.98
N VAL A 109 -1.73 -7.11 1.86
CA VAL A 109 -1.28 -7.70 3.13
C VAL A 109 -0.56 -9.02 2.83
N THR A 110 0.72 -9.10 3.23
CA THR A 110 1.48 -10.35 3.19
C THR A 110 2.23 -10.57 4.49
N PRO A 111 2.53 -11.83 4.87
CA PRO A 111 3.33 -12.11 6.07
C PRO A 111 4.68 -11.39 6.08
N GLU A 112 5.36 -11.35 4.95
CA GLU A 112 6.69 -10.73 4.81
C GLU A 112 6.62 -9.21 5.04
N ARG A 113 5.57 -8.55 4.52
CA ARG A 113 5.34 -7.11 4.75
C ARG A 113 4.92 -6.84 6.19
N ALA A 114 4.10 -7.71 6.79
CA ALA A 114 3.64 -7.58 8.17
C ALA A 114 4.77 -7.73 9.21
N GLU A 115 5.92 -8.30 8.83
CA GLU A 115 7.13 -8.25 9.67
C GLU A 115 7.72 -6.85 9.77
N LYS A 116 7.50 -5.99 8.76
CA LYS A 116 8.11 -4.66 8.60
C LYS A 116 7.21 -3.50 8.98
N VAL A 117 5.91 -3.65 8.73
CA VAL A 117 4.90 -2.62 8.93
C VAL A 117 3.72 -3.18 9.71
N ASP A 118 2.84 -2.33 10.23
CA ASP A 118 1.57 -2.76 10.80
C ASP A 118 0.43 -2.41 9.84
N PHE A 119 -0.31 -3.43 9.43
CA PHE A 119 -1.49 -3.28 8.60
C PHE A 119 -2.73 -3.01 9.44
N ALA A 120 -3.55 -2.07 9.00
CA ALA A 120 -4.89 -1.87 9.53
C ALA A 120 -5.88 -2.91 8.97
N LEU A 121 -7.16 -2.78 9.31
CA LEU A 121 -8.22 -3.59 8.72
C LEU A 121 -8.27 -3.40 7.20
N PRO A 122 -8.51 -4.46 6.43
CA PRO A 122 -8.56 -4.37 4.98
C PRO A 122 -9.85 -3.67 4.50
N TYR A 123 -9.76 -3.06 3.31
CA TYR A 123 -10.87 -2.36 2.66
C TYR A 123 -11.19 -2.90 1.26
N MET A 124 -10.36 -3.81 0.72
CA MET A 124 -10.57 -4.38 -0.61
C MET A 124 -10.02 -5.81 -0.69
N ASN A 125 -10.69 -6.68 -1.45
CA ASN A 125 -10.17 -7.98 -1.89
C ASN A 125 -9.33 -7.82 -3.15
N VAL A 126 -8.32 -8.67 -3.32
CA VAL A 126 -7.45 -8.71 -4.48
C VAL A 126 -6.98 -10.14 -4.75
N ALA A 127 -6.69 -10.44 -6.02
CA ALA A 127 -5.92 -11.60 -6.43
C ALA A 127 -4.88 -11.14 -7.45
N LEU A 128 -3.97 -12.01 -7.89
CA LEU A 128 -3.12 -11.72 -9.02
C LEU A 128 -3.84 -12.08 -10.32
N GLY A 129 -3.47 -11.40 -11.41
CA GLY A 129 -3.97 -11.67 -12.75
C GLY A 129 -2.89 -11.48 -13.80
N VAL A 130 -3.18 -11.94 -15.03
CA VAL A 130 -2.28 -11.78 -16.18
C VAL A 130 -3.09 -11.29 -17.38
N VAL A 131 -2.68 -10.16 -17.94
CA VAL A 131 -3.20 -9.60 -19.19
C VAL A 131 -2.18 -9.80 -20.31
N SER A 132 -2.68 -10.04 -21.51
CA SER A 132 -1.85 -10.21 -22.71
C SER A 132 -2.58 -9.71 -23.95
N PRO A 133 -1.87 -9.43 -25.07
CA PRO A 133 -2.49 -9.06 -26.32
C PRO A 133 -3.44 -10.14 -26.85
N ASP A 134 -4.55 -9.75 -27.49
CA ASP A 134 -5.53 -10.66 -28.12
C ASP A 134 -4.92 -11.58 -29.18
N SER A 135 -3.82 -11.14 -29.79
CA SER A 135 -3.06 -11.95 -30.74
C SER A 135 -2.41 -13.17 -30.10
N ARG A 136 -2.20 -13.16 -28.77
CA ARG A 136 -1.65 -14.27 -28.00
C ARG A 136 -2.12 -14.18 -26.54
N VAL A 137 -3.35 -14.62 -26.29
CA VAL A 137 -3.91 -14.66 -24.93
C VAL A 137 -3.26 -15.79 -24.12
N ILE A 138 -2.57 -15.45 -23.03
CA ILE A 138 -1.97 -16.41 -22.10
C ILE A 138 -3.02 -16.81 -21.07
N LYS A 139 -3.47 -18.05 -21.10
CA LYS A 139 -4.50 -18.60 -20.19
C LYS A 139 -3.94 -19.46 -19.07
N ASP A 140 -2.69 -19.87 -19.21
CA ASP A 140 -1.94 -20.63 -18.21
C ASP A 140 -0.45 -20.25 -18.32
N LEU A 141 0.26 -20.11 -17.20
CA LEU A 141 1.67 -19.77 -17.20
C LEU A 141 2.55 -20.83 -17.90
N SER A 142 2.09 -22.09 -17.97
CA SER A 142 2.78 -23.16 -18.71
C SER A 142 2.80 -22.97 -20.24
N GLU A 143 2.01 -22.04 -20.78
CA GLU A 143 2.05 -21.67 -22.20
C GLU A 143 3.27 -20.79 -22.55
N LEU A 144 3.93 -20.24 -21.53
CA LEU A 144 5.13 -19.42 -21.70
C LEU A 144 6.34 -20.29 -22.02
N THR A 145 7.18 -19.80 -22.92
CA THR A 145 8.44 -20.43 -23.34
C THR A 145 9.64 -19.69 -22.74
N ALA A 146 10.83 -20.25 -22.85
CA ALA A 146 12.07 -19.61 -22.38
C ALA A 146 12.40 -18.27 -23.07
N ASP A 147 11.84 -18.05 -24.26
CA ASP A 147 12.04 -16.82 -25.03
C ASP A 147 11.01 -15.73 -24.67
N ASP A 148 9.97 -16.08 -23.92
CA ASP A 148 8.93 -15.16 -23.52
C ASP A 148 9.34 -14.35 -22.29
N GLN A 149 8.92 -13.10 -22.26
CA GLN A 149 9.11 -12.22 -21.10
C GLN A 149 7.76 -11.74 -20.57
N VAL A 150 7.66 -11.66 -19.24
CA VAL A 150 6.48 -11.16 -18.54
C VAL A 150 6.84 -9.88 -17.80
N ILE A 151 6.04 -8.83 -18.00
CA ILE A 151 6.16 -7.57 -17.25
C ILE A 151 5.67 -7.77 -15.84
N VAL A 152 6.41 -7.20 -14.87
CA VAL A 152 5.99 -7.01 -13.47
C VAL A 152 6.43 -5.63 -12.99
N ILE A 153 5.75 -5.12 -11.97
CA ILE A 153 6.19 -3.93 -11.24
C ILE A 153 7.04 -4.38 -10.05
N SER A 154 8.20 -3.74 -9.88
CA SER A 154 9.12 -4.00 -8.75
C SER A 154 8.42 -3.81 -7.41
N GLY A 155 8.58 -4.76 -6.48
CA GLY A 155 8.00 -4.72 -5.13
C GLY A 155 6.52 -5.08 -5.06
N THR A 156 5.94 -5.68 -6.13
CA THR A 156 4.57 -6.21 -6.12
C THR A 156 4.53 -7.69 -5.74
N THR A 157 3.36 -8.13 -5.28
CA THR A 157 3.09 -9.55 -5.01
C THR A 157 3.14 -10.41 -6.28
N ALA A 158 2.89 -9.83 -7.45
CA ALA A 158 3.03 -10.53 -8.74
C ALA A 158 4.50 -10.86 -9.06
N GLU A 159 5.41 -9.91 -8.80
CA GLU A 159 6.86 -10.17 -8.92
C GLU A 159 7.29 -11.30 -7.98
N ASP A 160 6.94 -11.19 -6.69
CA ASP A 160 7.31 -12.17 -5.66
C ASP A 160 6.73 -13.56 -5.99
N TYR A 161 5.47 -13.61 -6.44
CA TYR A 161 4.81 -14.85 -6.81
C TYR A 161 5.54 -15.56 -7.96
N LEU A 162 5.86 -14.84 -9.03
CA LEU A 162 6.51 -15.43 -10.21
C LEU A 162 7.96 -15.85 -9.88
N ILE A 163 8.71 -15.06 -9.13
CA ILE A 163 10.07 -15.45 -8.70
C ILE A 163 10.05 -16.74 -7.88
N LYS A 164 9.06 -16.89 -7.00
CA LYS A 164 8.96 -18.02 -6.07
C LYS A 164 8.42 -19.29 -6.74
N ASN A 165 7.37 -19.15 -7.56
CA ASN A 165 6.60 -20.29 -8.05
C ASN A 165 6.92 -20.66 -9.51
N ASN A 166 7.45 -19.72 -10.29
CA ASN A 166 7.73 -19.87 -11.73
C ASN A 166 9.09 -19.24 -12.08
N PRO A 167 10.19 -19.67 -11.42
CA PRO A 167 11.52 -19.06 -11.59
C PRO A 167 12.11 -19.20 -12.99
N GLU A 168 11.53 -20.07 -13.84
CA GLU A 168 11.88 -20.24 -15.25
C GLU A 168 11.39 -19.10 -16.14
N ILE A 169 10.38 -18.32 -15.69
CA ILE A 169 9.83 -17.21 -16.46
C ILE A 169 10.79 -16.01 -16.39
N THR A 170 11.15 -15.49 -17.55
CA THR A 170 11.95 -14.27 -17.64
C THR A 170 11.09 -13.03 -17.34
N LEU A 171 11.44 -12.27 -16.30
CA LEU A 171 10.71 -11.08 -15.88
C LEU A 171 11.35 -9.80 -16.43
N GLN A 172 10.53 -8.93 -17.03
CA GLN A 172 10.86 -7.52 -17.25
C GLN A 172 10.28 -6.67 -16.13
N LYS A 173 11.16 -6.08 -15.30
CA LYS A 173 10.77 -5.31 -14.13
C LYS A 173 10.74 -3.83 -14.43
N TYR A 174 9.66 -3.18 -14.03
CA TYR A 174 9.48 -1.73 -14.12
C TYR A 174 9.13 -1.15 -12.74
N ASP A 175 9.55 0.08 -12.47
CA ASP A 175 9.26 0.73 -11.20
C ASP A 175 7.91 1.46 -11.23
N THR A 176 7.46 1.90 -12.42
CA THR A 176 6.24 2.67 -12.62
C THR A 176 5.21 1.93 -13.50
N TYR A 177 3.93 2.16 -13.22
CA TYR A 177 2.82 1.59 -14.02
C TYR A 177 2.81 2.15 -15.44
N ALA A 178 3.14 3.44 -15.61
CA ALA A 178 3.24 4.07 -16.92
C ALA A 178 4.27 3.38 -17.82
N ASN A 179 5.46 3.06 -17.29
CA ASN A 179 6.50 2.37 -18.05
C ASN A 179 6.11 0.93 -18.40
N ALA A 180 5.44 0.22 -17.48
CA ALA A 180 4.96 -1.15 -17.72
C ALA A 180 3.90 -1.19 -18.81
N LYS A 181 2.91 -0.29 -18.79
CA LYS A 181 1.89 -0.12 -19.82
C LYS A 181 2.51 0.15 -21.19
N ASN A 182 3.38 1.14 -21.27
CA ASN A 182 4.12 1.46 -22.50
C ASN A 182 4.93 0.27 -23.03
N ALA A 183 5.55 -0.52 -22.16
CA ALA A 183 6.32 -1.70 -22.57
C ALA A 183 5.44 -2.80 -23.16
N LEU A 184 4.26 -3.05 -22.57
CA LEU A 184 3.29 -3.99 -23.10
C LEU A 184 2.76 -3.54 -24.47
N GLU A 185 2.39 -2.28 -24.61
CA GLU A 185 1.89 -1.67 -25.85
C GLU A 185 2.91 -1.73 -26.99
N ASN A 186 4.20 -1.56 -26.66
CA ASN A 186 5.29 -1.67 -27.63
C ASN A 186 5.69 -3.11 -27.94
N GLY A 187 5.04 -4.13 -27.34
CA GLY A 187 5.33 -5.54 -27.56
C GLY A 187 6.68 -5.98 -26.98
N ASN A 188 7.19 -5.31 -25.97
CA ASN A 188 8.45 -5.66 -25.31
C ASN A 188 8.35 -6.94 -24.48
N ALA A 189 7.13 -7.37 -24.14
CA ALA A 189 6.84 -8.61 -23.45
C ALA A 189 5.51 -9.20 -23.95
N VAL A 190 5.29 -10.49 -23.70
CA VAL A 190 4.09 -11.20 -24.17
C VAL A 190 2.90 -11.04 -23.22
N ALA A 191 3.14 -10.65 -21.96
CA ALA A 191 2.11 -10.50 -20.94
C ALA A 191 2.58 -9.55 -19.82
N TRP A 192 1.61 -9.07 -19.03
CA TRP A 192 1.84 -8.33 -17.80
C TRP A 192 1.09 -8.99 -16.64
N ALA A 193 1.81 -9.34 -15.58
CA ALA A 193 1.26 -9.87 -14.34
C ALA A 193 1.22 -8.78 -13.26
N ASN A 194 0.08 -8.60 -12.62
CA ASN A 194 -0.14 -7.65 -11.54
C ASN A 194 -1.36 -8.07 -10.69
N ASP A 195 -1.82 -7.21 -9.80
CA ASP A 195 -3.13 -7.37 -9.18
C ASP A 195 -4.20 -7.54 -10.26
N ASN A 196 -5.15 -8.45 -10.04
CA ASN A 196 -6.23 -8.69 -11.02
C ASN A 196 -7.02 -7.42 -11.30
N THR A 197 -7.22 -6.58 -10.29
CA THR A 197 -7.86 -5.26 -10.45
C THR A 197 -7.12 -4.39 -11.46
N GLU A 198 -5.79 -4.31 -11.41
CA GLU A 198 -5.00 -3.53 -12.38
C GLU A 198 -5.09 -4.08 -13.80
N VAL A 199 -4.89 -5.39 -13.97
CA VAL A 199 -4.89 -5.99 -15.31
C VAL A 199 -6.29 -6.01 -15.94
N ILE A 200 -7.36 -6.11 -15.12
CA ILE A 200 -8.75 -5.97 -15.58
C ILE A 200 -9.01 -4.52 -16.02
N ALA A 201 -8.64 -3.52 -15.20
CA ALA A 201 -8.77 -2.12 -15.57
C ALA A 201 -8.05 -1.81 -16.88
N TYR A 202 -6.82 -2.31 -17.03
CA TYR A 202 -6.05 -2.13 -18.25
C TYR A 202 -6.78 -2.71 -19.48
N ALA A 203 -7.26 -3.95 -19.40
CA ALA A 203 -7.97 -4.59 -20.51
C ALA A 203 -9.31 -3.91 -20.83
N LEU A 204 -10.03 -3.37 -19.84
CA LEU A 204 -11.28 -2.65 -20.06
C LEU A 204 -11.06 -1.26 -20.71
N GLN A 205 -9.92 -0.63 -20.42
CA GLN A 205 -9.57 0.69 -20.95
C GLN A 205 -8.83 0.64 -22.30
N ASN A 206 -8.30 -0.54 -22.70
CA ASN A 206 -7.46 -0.68 -23.88
C ASN A 206 -7.95 -1.84 -24.75
N GLU A 207 -8.45 -1.53 -25.95
CA GLU A 207 -8.84 -2.55 -26.94
C GLU A 207 -7.62 -3.37 -27.38
N GLY A 208 -7.83 -4.65 -27.66
CA GLY A 208 -6.78 -5.56 -28.13
C GLY A 208 -6.02 -6.29 -27.03
N TYR A 209 -6.51 -6.22 -25.79
CA TYR A 209 -5.94 -6.93 -24.65
C TYR A 209 -7.01 -7.73 -23.88
N THR A 210 -6.64 -8.92 -23.45
CA THR A 210 -7.50 -9.84 -22.70
C THR A 210 -6.79 -10.30 -21.43
N VAL A 211 -7.53 -10.32 -20.31
CA VAL A 211 -7.09 -10.99 -19.07
C VAL A 211 -7.32 -12.48 -19.24
N GLY A 212 -6.26 -13.20 -19.62
CA GLY A 212 -6.33 -14.63 -19.81
C GLY A 212 -6.29 -15.43 -18.51
N ILE A 213 -5.62 -14.89 -17.47
CA ILE A 213 -5.59 -15.44 -16.12
C ILE A 213 -6.19 -14.40 -15.16
N PRO A 214 -7.50 -14.51 -14.81
CA PRO A 214 -8.17 -13.53 -13.94
C PRO A 214 -7.89 -13.73 -12.46
N SER A 215 -7.37 -14.90 -12.07
CA SER A 215 -7.00 -15.21 -10.69
C SER A 215 -5.80 -16.16 -10.69
N LEU A 216 -4.68 -15.70 -10.14
CA LEU A 216 -3.43 -16.46 -10.02
C LEU A 216 -3.06 -16.50 -8.52
N GLY A 217 -2.84 -17.70 -7.98
CA GLY A 217 -2.58 -17.90 -6.56
C GLY A 217 -3.82 -17.78 -5.68
N SER A 218 -3.64 -17.32 -4.43
CA SER A 218 -4.71 -17.11 -3.46
C SER A 218 -5.35 -15.72 -3.62
N GLN A 219 -6.54 -15.59 -3.05
CA GLN A 219 -7.13 -14.28 -2.80
C GLN A 219 -6.46 -13.68 -1.57
N ASP A 220 -6.09 -12.40 -1.68
CA ASP A 220 -5.49 -11.59 -0.63
C ASP A 220 -6.36 -10.34 -0.37
N THR A 221 -5.91 -9.45 0.50
CA THR A 221 -6.60 -8.20 0.82
C THR A 221 -5.66 -7.00 0.72
N ILE A 222 -6.23 -5.84 0.44
CA ILE A 222 -5.56 -4.54 0.48
C ILE A 222 -5.92 -3.86 1.80
N ALA A 223 -4.93 -3.30 2.48
CA ALA A 223 -5.13 -2.59 3.74
C ALA A 223 -4.22 -1.36 3.84
N PRO A 224 -4.62 -0.32 4.61
CA PRO A 224 -3.70 0.74 5.00
C PRO A 224 -2.58 0.18 5.84
N ALA A 225 -1.38 0.76 5.73
CA ALA A 225 -0.26 0.39 6.58
C ALA A 225 0.36 1.60 7.26
N VAL A 226 0.84 1.40 8.47
CA VAL A 226 1.58 2.37 9.27
C VAL A 226 2.96 1.83 9.66
N THR A 227 3.85 2.69 10.11
CA THR A 227 5.15 2.26 10.65
C THR A 227 4.95 1.28 11.80
N LYS A 228 5.77 0.23 11.82
CA LYS A 228 5.72 -0.82 12.84
C LYS A 228 5.78 -0.24 14.24
N GLY A 229 4.81 -0.60 15.10
CA GLY A 229 4.69 -0.14 16.47
C GLY A 229 3.97 1.20 16.64
N ASN A 230 3.44 1.83 15.58
CA ASN A 230 2.60 3.04 15.70
C ASN A 230 1.17 2.68 16.11
N GLU A 231 1.01 2.18 17.34
CA GLU A 231 -0.27 1.67 17.86
C GLU A 231 -1.37 2.74 17.90
N THR A 232 -1.03 4.00 18.16
CA THR A 232 -2.02 5.08 18.29
C THR A 232 -2.70 5.39 16.96
N LEU A 233 -1.93 5.48 15.88
CA LEU A 233 -2.44 5.71 14.54
C LEU A 233 -3.15 4.46 14.00
N LEU A 234 -2.58 3.27 14.20
CA LEU A 234 -3.18 2.00 13.80
C LEU A 234 -4.55 1.79 14.42
N THR A 235 -4.67 2.03 15.74
CA THR A 235 -5.95 1.90 16.44
C THR A 235 -6.99 2.86 15.87
N TRP A 236 -6.60 4.11 15.65
CA TRP A 236 -7.50 5.12 15.08
C TRP A 236 -7.99 4.71 13.67
N ILE A 237 -7.09 4.25 12.78
CA ILE A 237 -7.47 3.82 11.43
C ILE A 237 -8.43 2.62 11.49
N ASN A 238 -8.18 1.66 12.38
CA ASN A 238 -9.05 0.50 12.54
C ASN A 238 -10.45 0.89 13.02
N ASP A 239 -10.54 1.83 13.96
CA ASP A 239 -11.82 2.31 14.47
C ASP A 239 -12.54 3.15 13.41
N GLU A 240 -11.80 3.91 12.61
CA GLU A 240 -12.32 4.65 11.46
C GLU A 240 -12.92 3.71 10.41
N ILE A 241 -12.20 2.68 9.97
CA ILE A 241 -12.70 1.70 8.99
C ILE A 241 -14.00 1.04 9.49
N LYS A 242 -14.09 0.70 10.78
CA LYS A 242 -15.33 0.17 11.35
C LYS A 242 -16.47 1.19 11.36
N ALA A 243 -16.18 2.46 11.69
CA ALA A 243 -17.19 3.51 11.70
C ALA A 243 -17.71 3.80 10.29
N LEU A 244 -16.85 3.81 9.29
CA LEU A 244 -17.16 4.02 7.88
C LEU A 244 -18.07 2.92 7.30
N ALA A 245 -18.05 1.72 7.84
CA ALA A 245 -18.95 0.63 7.44
C ALA A 245 -20.44 1.01 7.64
N ALA A 246 -20.76 1.76 8.72
CA ALA A 246 -22.14 2.23 8.95
C ALA A 246 -22.65 3.19 7.86
N GLU A 247 -21.74 3.80 7.11
CA GLU A 247 -22.05 4.68 5.98
C GLU A 247 -21.99 3.97 4.63
N ASN A 248 -21.59 2.69 4.59
CA ASN A 248 -21.27 1.95 3.36
C ASN A 248 -20.22 2.69 2.51
N PHE A 249 -19.15 3.13 3.18
CA PHE A 249 -18.20 4.10 2.62
C PHE A 249 -17.40 3.52 1.45
N PHE A 250 -16.92 2.29 1.56
CA PHE A 250 -16.07 1.71 0.52
C PHE A 250 -16.84 1.36 -0.75
N HIS A 251 -18.17 1.07 -0.66
CA HIS A 251 -19.03 0.98 -1.83
C HIS A 251 -19.27 2.35 -2.46
N LYS A 252 -19.51 3.40 -1.67
CA LYS A 252 -19.64 4.77 -2.21
C LYS A 252 -18.34 5.26 -2.86
N ASP A 253 -17.19 4.90 -2.31
CA ASP A 253 -15.88 5.16 -2.91
C ASP A 253 -15.76 4.44 -4.25
N TYR A 254 -16.16 3.15 -4.31
CA TYR A 254 -16.23 2.39 -5.54
C TYR A 254 -17.12 3.06 -6.59
N GLU A 255 -18.35 3.44 -6.22
CA GLU A 255 -19.26 4.15 -7.11
C GLU A 255 -18.69 5.48 -7.62
N ALA A 256 -17.92 6.19 -6.77
CA ALA A 256 -17.34 7.48 -7.12
C ALA A 256 -16.06 7.37 -7.98
N THR A 257 -15.30 6.28 -7.88
CA THR A 257 -13.93 6.20 -8.43
C THR A 257 -13.70 5.01 -9.36
N LEU A 258 -14.41 3.91 -9.19
CA LEU A 258 -14.12 2.64 -9.88
C LEU A 258 -15.22 2.22 -10.87
N VAL A 259 -16.47 2.66 -10.66
CA VAL A 259 -17.62 2.20 -11.45
C VAL A 259 -17.47 2.48 -12.95
N ASP A 260 -16.89 3.61 -13.32
CA ASP A 260 -16.66 3.97 -14.73
C ASP A 260 -15.70 3.00 -15.43
N THR A 261 -14.80 2.37 -14.66
CA THR A 261 -13.85 1.39 -15.19
C THR A 261 -14.42 -0.02 -15.17
N TYR A 262 -15.00 -0.46 -14.04
CA TYR A 262 -15.38 -1.86 -13.85
C TYR A 262 -16.88 -2.16 -14.02
N GLY A 263 -17.73 -1.13 -14.01
CA GLY A 263 -19.18 -1.33 -13.84
C GLY A 263 -19.50 -1.77 -12.41
N LEU A 264 -20.76 -2.17 -12.17
CA LEU A 264 -21.23 -2.60 -10.85
C LEU A 264 -20.95 -4.08 -10.54
N ASP A 265 -20.61 -4.89 -11.54
CA ASP A 265 -20.50 -6.35 -11.40
C ASP A 265 -19.35 -6.78 -10.48
N TYR A 266 -18.34 -5.93 -10.28
CA TYR A 266 -17.16 -6.22 -9.45
C TYR A 266 -17.30 -5.67 -8.03
N GLU A 267 -18.23 -4.78 -7.74
CA GLU A 267 -18.35 -4.02 -6.50
C GLU A 267 -18.36 -4.94 -5.27
N ASP A 268 -19.39 -5.78 -5.14
CA ASP A 268 -19.55 -6.69 -3.98
C ASP A 268 -18.38 -7.67 -3.80
N SER A 269 -17.69 -8.03 -4.89
CA SER A 269 -16.57 -8.97 -4.82
C SER A 269 -15.26 -8.33 -4.38
N LEU A 270 -15.11 -7.03 -4.65
CA LEU A 270 -13.89 -6.28 -4.34
C LEU A 270 -13.97 -5.56 -2.99
N MET A 271 -15.11 -4.99 -2.64
CA MET A 271 -15.22 -4.11 -1.47
C MET A 271 -15.34 -4.89 -0.16
N LEU A 272 -14.70 -4.36 0.88
CA LEU A 272 -14.77 -4.88 2.25
C LEU A 272 -15.16 -3.74 3.19
N GLU A 273 -16.41 -3.75 3.67
CA GLU A 273 -16.83 -2.83 4.72
C GLU A 273 -16.37 -3.33 6.10
N GLY A 274 -15.97 -2.41 6.98
CA GLY A 274 -15.58 -2.73 8.35
C GLY A 274 -14.39 -3.69 8.48
N GLY A 275 -13.62 -3.89 7.41
CA GLY A 275 -12.53 -4.86 7.38
C GLY A 275 -12.97 -6.29 7.06
N GLY A 276 -14.17 -6.48 6.52
CA GLY A 276 -14.71 -7.82 6.22
C GLY A 276 -14.98 -8.66 7.46
N LEU A 277 -15.03 -8.04 8.63
CA LEU A 277 -15.44 -8.73 9.88
C LEU A 277 -16.95 -8.95 9.78
N ALA A 278 -17.37 -10.22 9.67
CA ALA A 278 -18.78 -10.60 9.82
C ALA A 278 -19.31 -10.09 11.17
N GLU A 279 -20.49 -9.44 11.16
CA GLU A 279 -21.21 -9.06 12.37
C GLU A 279 -21.51 -10.26 13.29
#